data_935cd77370cecf8537e427f2d084a9fb
#
_entry.id   935cd77370cecf8537e427f2d084a9fb
#
_cell.length_a   1.000
_cell.length_b   1.000
_cell.length_c   1.000
_cell.angle_alpha   90.00
_cell.angle_beta   90.00
_cell.angle_gamma   90.00
#
_symmetry.space_group_name_H-M   'P 1'
#
loop_
_entity.id
_entity.type
_entity.pdbx_description
1 polymer ?
#
loop_
_entity_poly.entity_id
_entity_poly.type
_entity_poly.pdbx_seq_one_letter_code
_entity_poly.pdbx_strand_id
1 'polypeptide(L)'
;MYIHERDNWTDFRWDTSQVSLLQEKVFRKQGLLYGRLSSLGFDSKLRAMAENLTYDVVYSSEIEGIRLNVDQVRSSIARKLGIENVKFAAPSHYVDSVVGVMLEAVQHYDMTLSKEKLCAWQAAFFPSGYSEGRQIEIGQYRTNDEHIVSGIFGREKIHYIAPSPDRVEEEMEKFLNWFDGEQPVSSAIRSAIAHFWFVSIHPFEDGNGRLARILSDMLLARGEKSEFRFYNVSSQINKDKNHYYDILERMQHGDGDITEWLVWYMQKLVDALGEADTIVTTILNKSFFWQKASSVPMTERQTQMLNLFLDGYEAKITSKTWATLAKCSKDTAIRDIQDLVDKNILIEDIPGAKRPSYSIVYDAEDLTQFFTELNITEENGTPYLKALFKGKKPICERVLKLDAERYEKGDLPLANLLCKYCSYIAASNRDL
;
A
#
# COMPACT_ATOMS: atom_id res chain seq x y z
N MET A 1 -10.55 -3.52 -34.50
CA MET A 1 -11.60 -4.33 -33.85
C MET A 1 -11.34 -4.32 -32.37
N TYR A 2 -12.29 -3.83 -31.61
CA TYR A 2 -12.20 -3.80 -30.16
C TYR A 2 -12.71 -5.11 -29.56
N ILE A 3 -12.33 -5.40 -28.32
CA ILE A 3 -12.67 -6.66 -27.64
C ILE A 3 -14.20 -6.87 -27.56
N HIS A 4 -14.97 -5.81 -27.27
CA HIS A 4 -16.44 -5.85 -27.13
C HIS A 4 -17.19 -6.05 -28.48
N GLU A 5 -16.50 -5.97 -29.62
CA GLU A 5 -17.07 -6.25 -30.93
C GLU A 5 -17.05 -7.76 -31.28
N ARG A 6 -16.48 -8.59 -30.40
CA ARG A 6 -16.41 -10.03 -30.52
C ARG A 6 -17.64 -10.69 -29.88
N ASP A 7 -18.05 -11.81 -30.46
CA ASP A 7 -19.01 -12.68 -29.82
C ASP A 7 -18.45 -13.20 -28.48
N ASN A 8 -19.27 -13.19 -27.43
CA ASN A 8 -18.90 -13.65 -26.09
C ASN A 8 -17.59 -13.01 -25.57
N TRP A 9 -17.40 -11.71 -25.82
CA TRP A 9 -16.18 -10.99 -25.46
C TRP A 9 -15.85 -11.02 -23.96
N THR A 10 -16.79 -11.37 -23.11
CA THR A 10 -16.64 -11.50 -21.65
C THR A 10 -16.15 -12.88 -21.20
N ASP A 11 -16.00 -13.84 -22.14
CA ASP A 11 -15.38 -15.13 -21.89
C ASP A 11 -13.86 -14.99 -21.87
N PHE A 12 -13.35 -14.26 -20.88
CA PHE A 12 -11.92 -14.00 -20.72
C PHE A 12 -11.12 -15.27 -20.50
N ARG A 13 -9.99 -15.36 -21.20
CA ARG A 13 -9.04 -16.47 -21.12
C ARG A 13 -7.70 -15.98 -20.60
N TRP A 14 -6.95 -16.86 -19.97
CA TRP A 14 -5.58 -16.58 -19.54
C TRP A 14 -4.75 -17.84 -19.40
N ASP A 15 -3.42 -17.69 -19.49
CA ASP A 15 -2.47 -18.73 -19.18
C ASP A 15 -2.34 -18.89 -17.65
N THR A 16 -2.97 -19.95 -17.13
CA THR A 16 -2.97 -20.26 -15.69
C THR A 16 -1.56 -20.46 -15.15
N SER A 17 -0.61 -20.95 -15.97
CA SER A 17 0.75 -21.20 -15.51
C SER A 17 1.51 -19.91 -15.17
N GLN A 18 1.25 -18.83 -15.90
CA GLN A 18 1.85 -17.52 -15.63
C GLN A 18 1.22 -16.81 -14.43
N VAL A 19 -0.08 -16.99 -14.22
CA VAL A 19 -0.84 -16.31 -13.16
C VAL A 19 -0.70 -17.01 -11.81
N SER A 20 -0.64 -18.36 -11.77
CA SER A 20 -0.68 -19.15 -10.54
C SER A 20 0.45 -18.84 -9.57
N LEU A 21 1.68 -18.62 -10.05
CA LEU A 21 2.81 -18.27 -9.19
C LEU A 21 2.62 -16.92 -8.48
N LEU A 22 2.07 -15.93 -9.18
CA LEU A 22 1.77 -14.63 -8.61
C LEU A 22 0.59 -14.71 -7.64
N GLN A 23 -0.41 -15.50 -7.97
CA GLN A 23 -1.55 -15.76 -7.07
C GLN A 23 -1.10 -16.39 -5.76
N GLU A 24 -0.19 -17.37 -5.79
CA GLU A 24 0.42 -17.95 -4.59
C GLU A 24 1.16 -16.89 -3.76
N LYS A 25 1.94 -16.02 -4.42
CA LYS A 25 2.63 -14.91 -3.73
C LYS A 25 1.65 -13.95 -3.07
N VAL A 26 0.53 -13.62 -3.74
CA VAL A 26 -0.53 -12.78 -3.17
C VAL A 26 -1.10 -13.43 -1.91
N PHE A 27 -1.53 -14.68 -1.97
CA PHE A 27 -2.11 -15.39 -0.83
C PHE A 27 -1.15 -15.49 0.36
N ARG A 28 0.12 -15.82 0.09
CA ARG A 28 1.13 -15.88 1.13
C ARG A 28 1.35 -14.53 1.81
N LYS A 29 1.46 -13.45 1.04
CA LYS A 29 1.64 -12.11 1.57
C LYS A 29 0.41 -11.62 2.32
N GLN A 30 -0.81 -11.89 1.83
CA GLN A 30 -2.06 -11.59 2.55
C GLN A 30 -2.09 -12.32 3.90
N GLY A 31 -1.81 -13.62 3.92
CA GLY A 31 -1.77 -14.42 5.15
C GLY A 31 -0.77 -13.88 6.18
N LEU A 32 0.45 -13.52 5.74
CA LEU A 32 1.46 -12.90 6.60
C LEU A 32 1.02 -11.55 7.15
N LEU A 33 0.50 -10.67 6.28
CA LEU A 33 0.02 -9.34 6.66
C LEU A 33 -1.09 -9.42 7.70
N TYR A 34 -2.12 -10.23 7.46
CA TYR A 34 -3.24 -10.39 8.39
C TYR A 34 -2.85 -11.10 9.68
N GLY A 35 -1.91 -12.06 9.61
CA GLY A 35 -1.32 -12.68 10.79
C GLY A 35 -0.65 -11.65 11.71
N ARG A 36 0.17 -10.75 11.15
CA ARG A 36 0.80 -9.65 11.91
C ARG A 36 -0.21 -8.64 12.44
N LEU A 37 -1.20 -8.28 11.62
CA LEU A 37 -2.28 -7.37 12.03
C LEU A 37 -3.10 -7.94 13.19
N SER A 38 -3.20 -9.26 13.33
CA SER A 38 -3.95 -9.87 14.43
C SER A 38 -3.36 -9.52 15.81
N SER A 39 -2.06 -9.26 15.89
CA SER A 39 -1.37 -8.85 17.12
C SER A 39 -1.52 -7.36 17.45
N LEU A 40 -2.00 -6.52 16.53
CA LEU A 40 -2.28 -5.12 16.79
C LEU A 40 -3.59 -4.92 17.56
N GLY A 41 -3.58 -4.01 18.54
CA GLY A 41 -4.80 -3.52 19.19
C GLY A 41 -5.73 -2.79 18.21
N PHE A 42 -7.01 -2.68 18.57
CA PHE A 42 -8.06 -2.08 17.73
C PHE A 42 -7.70 -0.68 17.24
N ASP A 43 -7.25 0.21 18.10
CA ASP A 43 -6.88 1.59 17.74
C ASP A 43 -5.73 1.65 16.73
N SER A 44 -4.74 0.77 16.86
CA SER A 44 -3.60 0.69 15.93
C SER A 44 -4.04 0.21 14.55
N LYS A 45 -4.94 -0.80 14.50
CA LYS A 45 -5.55 -1.27 13.25
C LYS A 45 -6.35 -0.15 12.57
N LEU A 46 -7.17 0.55 13.33
CA LEU A 46 -8.01 1.63 12.82
C LEU A 46 -7.15 2.78 12.24
N ARG A 47 -6.05 3.14 12.91
CA ARG A 47 -5.10 4.15 12.40
C ARG A 47 -4.37 3.69 11.15
N ALA A 48 -3.90 2.43 11.12
CA ALA A 48 -3.26 1.86 9.93
C ALA A 48 -4.20 1.82 8.73
N MET A 49 -5.46 1.43 8.96
CA MET A 49 -6.51 1.47 7.94
C MET A 49 -6.76 2.89 7.44
N ALA A 50 -6.91 3.86 8.36
CA ALA A 50 -7.17 5.25 8.00
C ALA A 50 -6.05 5.85 7.15
N GLU A 51 -4.80 5.53 7.45
CA GLU A 51 -3.65 5.99 6.67
C GLU A 51 -3.63 5.33 5.29
N ASN A 52 -3.86 4.01 5.21
CA ASN A 52 -3.94 3.31 3.92
C ASN A 52 -5.06 3.87 3.04
N LEU A 53 -6.27 4.06 3.58
CA LEU A 53 -7.40 4.63 2.85
C LEU A 53 -7.14 6.07 2.41
N THR A 54 -6.41 6.85 3.22
CA THR A 54 -6.04 8.23 2.85
C THR A 54 -5.26 8.23 1.54
N TYR A 55 -4.24 7.41 1.44
CA TYR A 55 -3.44 7.33 0.22
C TYR A 55 -4.17 6.65 -0.93
N ASP A 56 -5.07 5.72 -0.66
CA ASP A 56 -5.88 5.09 -1.71
C ASP A 56 -6.80 6.11 -2.39
N VAL A 57 -7.52 6.93 -1.62
CA VAL A 57 -8.33 8.04 -2.14
C VAL A 57 -7.47 9.02 -2.94
N VAL A 58 -6.32 9.41 -2.40
CA VAL A 58 -5.42 10.37 -3.05
C VAL A 58 -4.88 9.83 -4.37
N TYR A 59 -4.30 8.63 -4.38
CA TYR A 59 -3.69 8.06 -5.58
C TYR A 59 -4.74 7.66 -6.62
N SER A 60 -5.88 7.12 -6.20
CA SER A 60 -6.99 6.84 -7.12
C SER A 60 -7.48 8.09 -7.84
N SER A 61 -7.50 9.23 -7.16
CA SER A 61 -7.84 10.51 -7.77
C SER A 61 -6.71 11.06 -8.65
N GLU A 62 -5.45 10.88 -8.25
CA GLU A 62 -4.27 11.35 -8.99
C GLU A 62 -4.07 10.60 -10.31
N ILE A 63 -4.45 9.33 -10.38
CA ILE A 63 -4.49 8.56 -11.64
C ILE A 63 -5.36 9.28 -12.67
N GLU A 64 -6.47 9.88 -12.26
CA GLU A 64 -7.37 10.68 -13.13
C GLU A 64 -6.96 12.17 -13.23
N GLY A 65 -5.76 12.53 -12.77
CA GLY A 65 -5.26 13.91 -12.83
C GLY A 65 -5.80 14.84 -11.74
N ILE A 66 -6.61 14.35 -10.81
CA ILE A 66 -7.24 15.13 -9.75
C ILE A 66 -6.34 15.12 -8.51
N ARG A 67 -5.85 16.30 -8.11
CA ARG A 67 -5.03 16.45 -6.90
C ARG A 67 -5.88 16.77 -5.68
N LEU A 68 -5.91 15.88 -4.70
CA LEU A 68 -6.59 16.09 -3.44
C LEU A 68 -5.61 16.58 -2.36
N ASN A 69 -6.12 17.38 -1.44
CA ASN A 69 -5.37 17.75 -0.24
C ASN A 69 -5.39 16.58 0.75
N VAL A 70 -4.21 16.00 1.04
CA VAL A 70 -4.03 14.83 1.91
C VAL A 70 -4.63 15.05 3.31
N ASP A 71 -4.45 16.26 3.88
CA ASP A 71 -4.95 16.56 5.23
C ASP A 71 -6.49 16.64 5.27
N GLN A 72 -7.12 17.10 4.19
CA GLN A 72 -8.59 17.06 4.07
C GLN A 72 -9.10 15.62 3.97
N VAL A 73 -8.42 14.77 3.21
CA VAL A 73 -8.77 13.35 3.07
C VAL A 73 -8.62 12.64 4.41
N ARG A 74 -7.48 12.81 5.11
CA ARG A 74 -7.27 12.28 6.46
C ARG A 74 -8.36 12.72 7.44
N SER A 75 -8.70 14.00 7.41
CA SER A 75 -9.72 14.57 8.29
C SER A 75 -11.10 13.95 8.04
N SER A 76 -11.47 13.75 6.77
CA SER A 76 -12.71 13.12 6.39
C SER A 76 -12.78 11.66 6.87
N ILE A 77 -11.71 10.89 6.61
CA ILE A 77 -11.61 9.48 7.02
C ILE A 77 -11.64 9.37 8.54
N ALA A 78 -10.83 10.14 9.26
CA ALA A 78 -10.78 10.10 10.72
C ALA A 78 -12.15 10.38 11.34
N ARG A 79 -12.87 11.39 10.83
CA ARG A 79 -14.22 11.73 11.30
C ARG A 79 -15.21 10.61 11.06
N LYS A 80 -15.19 9.98 9.87
CA LYS A 80 -16.10 8.89 9.51
C LYS A 80 -15.81 7.60 10.29
N LEU A 81 -14.55 7.39 10.68
CA LEU A 81 -14.11 6.24 11.48
C LEU A 81 -14.17 6.51 13.00
N GLY A 82 -14.56 7.69 13.45
CA GLY A 82 -14.63 8.05 14.88
C GLY A 82 -13.26 8.16 15.56
N ILE A 83 -12.19 8.47 14.81
CA ILE A 83 -10.84 8.66 15.36
C ILE A 83 -10.74 10.05 15.97
N GLU A 84 -10.59 10.11 17.30
CA GLU A 84 -10.49 11.36 18.05
C GLU A 84 -9.10 12.02 17.93
N ASN A 85 -9.04 13.31 18.28
CA ASN A 85 -7.81 14.14 18.39
C ASN A 85 -7.06 14.39 17.08
N VAL A 86 -7.74 14.34 15.95
CA VAL A 86 -7.18 14.69 14.64
C VAL A 86 -7.48 16.15 14.32
N LYS A 87 -6.46 17.02 14.41
CA LYS A 87 -6.57 18.45 14.05
C LYS A 87 -6.08 18.66 12.62
N PHE A 88 -6.93 18.41 11.64
CA PHE A 88 -6.64 18.64 10.23
C PHE A 88 -7.60 19.65 9.60
N ALA A 89 -7.32 20.02 8.35
CA ALA A 89 -8.16 20.93 7.58
C ALA A 89 -9.58 20.37 7.39
N ALA A 90 -10.59 21.22 7.47
CA ALA A 90 -11.97 20.83 7.19
C ALA A 90 -12.07 20.28 5.74
N PRO A 91 -12.63 19.07 5.54
CA PRO A 91 -12.77 18.50 4.19
C PRO A 91 -13.78 19.30 3.38
N SER A 92 -13.52 19.41 2.08
CA SER A 92 -14.52 19.93 1.13
C SER A 92 -15.63 18.88 0.93
N HIS A 93 -16.80 19.31 0.45
CA HIS A 93 -17.90 18.39 0.13
C HIS A 93 -17.45 17.30 -0.86
N TYR A 94 -16.64 17.66 -1.85
CA TYR A 94 -16.10 16.72 -2.82
C TYR A 94 -15.25 15.63 -2.17
N VAL A 95 -14.27 16.02 -1.36
CA VAL A 95 -13.41 15.06 -0.62
C VAL A 95 -14.26 14.16 0.27
N ASP A 96 -15.24 14.72 0.96
CA ASP A 96 -16.10 13.97 1.86
C ASP A 96 -16.97 12.94 1.13
N SER A 97 -17.43 13.28 -0.07
CA SER A 97 -18.19 12.38 -0.93
C SER A 97 -17.34 11.24 -1.46
N VAL A 98 -16.16 11.53 -2.01
CA VAL A 98 -15.23 10.50 -2.51
C VAL A 98 -14.82 9.52 -1.42
N VAL A 99 -14.44 10.04 -0.24
CA VAL A 99 -14.13 9.22 0.95
C VAL A 99 -15.33 8.37 1.37
N GLY A 100 -16.54 8.94 1.31
CA GLY A 100 -17.77 8.23 1.65
C GLY A 100 -18.00 7.01 0.77
N VAL A 101 -17.83 7.14 -0.53
CA VAL A 101 -17.99 6.03 -1.49
C VAL A 101 -16.98 4.91 -1.23
N MET A 102 -15.71 5.28 -1.05
CA MET A 102 -14.66 4.26 -0.82
C MET A 102 -14.86 3.50 0.50
N LEU A 103 -15.22 4.21 1.57
CA LEU A 103 -15.53 3.58 2.85
C LEU A 103 -16.74 2.67 2.75
N GLU A 104 -17.82 3.14 2.12
CA GLU A 104 -19.04 2.34 1.95
C GLU A 104 -18.75 1.03 1.22
N ALA A 105 -18.01 1.08 0.12
CA ALA A 105 -17.69 -0.10 -0.68
C ALA A 105 -16.86 -1.14 0.09
N VAL A 106 -15.93 -0.72 0.93
CA VAL A 106 -15.07 -1.62 1.69
C VAL A 106 -15.76 -2.11 2.96
N GLN A 107 -16.44 -1.23 3.70
CA GLN A 107 -17.12 -1.61 4.95
C GLN A 107 -18.35 -2.48 4.70
N HIS A 108 -19.04 -2.28 3.58
CA HIS A 108 -20.19 -3.09 3.16
C HIS A 108 -19.84 -3.97 1.95
N TYR A 109 -18.65 -4.59 1.98
CA TYR A 109 -18.13 -5.42 0.89
C TYR A 109 -19.03 -6.57 0.48
N ASP A 110 -19.91 -7.05 1.38
CA ASP A 110 -20.86 -8.15 1.20
C ASP A 110 -22.19 -7.70 0.60
N MET A 111 -22.43 -6.38 0.46
CA MET A 111 -23.68 -5.89 -0.15
C MET A 111 -23.77 -6.29 -1.62
N THR A 112 -24.98 -6.58 -2.07
CA THR A 112 -25.29 -6.76 -3.49
C THR A 112 -25.12 -5.44 -4.23
N LEU A 113 -24.36 -5.47 -5.33
CA LEU A 113 -24.12 -4.30 -6.16
C LEU A 113 -25.27 -4.09 -7.14
N SER A 114 -25.85 -2.91 -7.17
CA SER A 114 -26.93 -2.56 -8.12
C SER A 114 -26.56 -1.37 -9.00
N LYS A 115 -27.34 -1.21 -10.08
CA LYS A 115 -27.27 -0.04 -10.96
C LYS A 115 -27.42 1.27 -10.17
N GLU A 116 -28.44 1.32 -9.30
CA GLU A 116 -28.77 2.50 -8.49
C GLU A 116 -27.60 2.85 -7.57
N LYS A 117 -26.90 1.85 -7.01
CA LYS A 117 -25.75 2.04 -6.14
C LYS A 117 -24.58 2.60 -6.95
N LEU A 118 -24.27 2.03 -8.11
CA LEU A 118 -23.20 2.55 -8.99
C LEU A 118 -23.47 3.98 -9.47
N CYS A 119 -24.72 4.25 -9.84
CA CYS A 119 -25.16 5.60 -10.25
C CYS A 119 -25.02 6.59 -9.08
N ALA A 120 -25.39 6.20 -7.86
CA ALA A 120 -25.23 7.05 -6.68
C ALA A 120 -23.75 7.32 -6.37
N TRP A 121 -22.88 6.32 -6.50
CA TRP A 121 -21.44 6.51 -6.33
C TRP A 121 -20.83 7.41 -7.39
N GLN A 122 -21.22 7.24 -8.65
CA GLN A 122 -20.78 8.12 -9.72
C GLN A 122 -21.23 9.58 -9.46
N ALA A 123 -22.49 9.79 -9.11
CA ALA A 123 -23.01 11.12 -8.79
C ALA A 123 -22.25 11.79 -7.62
N ALA A 124 -21.81 11.00 -6.62
CA ALA A 124 -21.03 11.51 -5.50
C ALA A 124 -19.65 12.04 -5.90
N PHE A 125 -19.09 11.57 -7.02
CA PHE A 125 -17.84 12.13 -7.57
C PHE A 125 -18.03 13.46 -8.30
N PHE A 126 -19.22 13.79 -8.69
CA PHE A 126 -19.53 14.98 -9.50
C PHE A 126 -20.68 15.80 -8.91
N PRO A 127 -20.56 16.30 -7.67
CA PRO A 127 -21.65 17.01 -6.99
C PRO A 127 -22.08 18.28 -7.68
N SER A 128 -21.25 18.84 -8.57
CA SER A 128 -21.58 20.02 -9.38
C SER A 128 -22.22 19.68 -10.73
N GLY A 129 -22.20 18.40 -11.15
CA GLY A 129 -22.61 17.97 -12.49
C GLY A 129 -21.57 18.30 -13.58
N TYR A 130 -20.34 18.67 -13.19
CA TYR A 130 -19.29 19.05 -14.14
C TYR A 130 -18.03 18.21 -13.92
N SER A 131 -17.38 17.85 -15.01
CA SER A 131 -16.03 17.29 -15.06
C SER A 131 -15.18 18.11 -16.04
N GLU A 132 -13.98 18.55 -15.62
CA GLU A 132 -13.03 19.34 -16.43
C GLU A 132 -13.69 20.56 -17.14
N GLY A 133 -14.69 21.17 -16.49
CA GLY A 133 -15.42 22.32 -17.02
C GLY A 133 -16.53 21.96 -18.03
N ARG A 134 -16.72 20.70 -18.38
CA ARG A 134 -17.81 20.18 -19.20
C ARG A 134 -18.93 19.65 -18.33
N GLN A 135 -20.15 19.96 -18.66
CA GLN A 135 -21.33 19.32 -18.05
C GLN A 135 -21.39 17.85 -18.48
N ILE A 136 -21.61 16.95 -17.52
CA ILE A 136 -21.70 15.51 -17.76
C ILE A 136 -23.01 14.95 -17.21
N GLU A 137 -23.43 13.80 -17.75
CA GLU A 137 -24.53 13.02 -17.20
C GLU A 137 -24.09 12.39 -15.88
N ILE A 138 -24.85 12.65 -14.82
CA ILE A 138 -24.57 12.12 -13.48
C ILE A 138 -25.70 11.23 -12.97
N GLY A 139 -25.34 10.19 -12.22
CA GLY A 139 -26.31 9.29 -11.60
C GLY A 139 -27.07 8.40 -12.57
N GLN A 140 -26.58 8.25 -13.79
CA GLN A 140 -27.16 7.38 -14.83
C GLN A 140 -26.04 6.88 -15.77
N TYR A 141 -26.31 5.81 -16.48
CA TYR A 141 -25.42 5.36 -17.55
C TYR A 141 -25.45 6.37 -18.69
N ARG A 142 -24.32 6.50 -19.39
CA ARG A 142 -24.19 7.42 -20.54
C ARG A 142 -25.17 7.10 -21.66
N THR A 143 -25.62 8.14 -22.31
CA THR A 143 -26.50 8.07 -23.47
C THR A 143 -25.77 8.41 -24.78
N ASN A 144 -24.49 8.80 -24.68
CA ASN A 144 -23.64 9.17 -25.81
C ASN A 144 -22.55 8.15 -26.07
N ASP A 145 -22.01 8.13 -27.30
CA ASP A 145 -20.80 7.36 -27.60
C ASP A 145 -19.62 7.88 -26.76
N GLU A 146 -18.79 6.97 -26.28
CA GLU A 146 -17.63 7.32 -25.45
C GLU A 146 -16.34 6.83 -26.11
N HIS A 147 -15.43 7.78 -26.31
CA HIS A 147 -14.11 7.55 -26.88
C HIS A 147 -13.04 7.88 -25.86
N ILE A 148 -12.23 6.91 -25.50
CA ILE A 148 -11.08 7.11 -24.62
C ILE A 148 -9.95 7.67 -25.48
N VAL A 149 -9.62 8.94 -25.25
CA VAL A 149 -8.68 9.70 -26.08
C VAL A 149 -7.53 10.28 -25.27
N SER A 150 -6.43 10.57 -25.93
CA SER A 150 -5.34 11.40 -25.39
C SER A 150 -4.87 12.40 -26.45
N GLY A 151 -4.19 13.45 -26.01
CA GLY A 151 -3.66 14.47 -26.91
C GLY A 151 -4.34 15.82 -26.75
N ILE A 152 -4.07 16.73 -27.69
CA ILE A 152 -4.61 18.09 -27.69
C ILE A 152 -5.89 18.11 -28.53
N PHE A 153 -6.87 18.87 -28.07
CA PHE A 153 -8.14 19.08 -28.79
C PHE A 153 -7.95 19.32 -30.30
N GLY A 154 -8.65 18.53 -31.13
CA GLY A 154 -8.52 18.53 -32.57
C GLY A 154 -7.38 17.71 -33.16
N ARG A 155 -6.57 17.04 -32.30
CA ARG A 155 -5.50 16.07 -32.67
C ARG A 155 -5.45 14.90 -31.68
N GLU A 156 -6.61 14.47 -31.22
CA GLU A 156 -6.71 13.38 -30.26
C GLU A 156 -6.33 12.05 -30.93
N LYS A 157 -5.60 11.21 -30.18
CA LYS A 157 -5.43 9.79 -30.48
C LYS A 157 -6.55 9.04 -29.77
N ILE A 158 -7.36 8.32 -30.52
CA ILE A 158 -8.35 7.39 -29.94
C ILE A 158 -7.62 6.11 -29.54
N HIS A 159 -7.70 5.78 -28.25
CA HIS A 159 -7.14 4.54 -27.68
C HIS A 159 -8.18 3.42 -27.66
N TYR A 160 -9.42 3.75 -27.34
CA TYR A 160 -10.50 2.79 -27.25
C TYR A 160 -11.84 3.47 -27.55
N ILE A 161 -12.74 2.74 -28.19
CA ILE A 161 -14.14 3.14 -28.35
C ILE A 161 -14.96 2.15 -27.54
N ALA A 162 -15.71 2.65 -26.56
CA ALA A 162 -16.55 1.84 -25.70
C ALA A 162 -17.78 1.28 -26.46
N PRO A 163 -18.46 0.24 -25.96
CA PRO A 163 -19.70 -0.26 -26.53
C PRO A 163 -20.71 0.88 -26.75
N SER A 164 -21.55 0.77 -27.79
CA SER A 164 -22.58 1.77 -28.08
C SER A 164 -23.53 1.93 -26.87
N PRO A 165 -24.13 3.14 -26.68
CA PRO A 165 -24.96 3.42 -25.48
C PRO A 165 -26.15 2.46 -25.31
N ASP A 166 -26.73 1.98 -26.38
CA ASP A 166 -27.82 1.03 -26.38
C ASP A 166 -27.46 -0.35 -25.82
N ARG A 167 -26.16 -0.69 -25.82
CA ARG A 167 -25.64 -1.94 -25.24
C ARG A 167 -25.26 -1.83 -23.77
N VAL A 168 -25.05 -0.60 -23.25
CA VAL A 168 -24.51 -0.41 -21.89
C VAL A 168 -25.37 -1.08 -20.81
N GLU A 169 -26.68 -0.96 -20.91
CA GLU A 169 -27.59 -1.55 -19.93
C GLU A 169 -27.44 -3.08 -19.86
N GLU A 170 -27.45 -3.76 -21.03
CA GLU A 170 -27.29 -5.20 -21.11
C GLU A 170 -25.91 -5.67 -20.64
N GLU A 171 -24.85 -4.97 -21.04
CA GLU A 171 -23.49 -5.31 -20.63
C GLU A 171 -23.27 -5.12 -19.12
N MET A 172 -23.88 -4.09 -18.55
CA MET A 172 -23.83 -3.86 -17.10
C MET A 172 -24.67 -4.86 -16.32
N GLU A 173 -25.80 -5.32 -16.84
CA GLU A 173 -26.57 -6.39 -16.22
C GLU A 173 -25.75 -7.69 -16.15
N LYS A 174 -25.07 -8.08 -17.23
CA LYS A 174 -24.15 -9.22 -17.26
C LYS A 174 -23.02 -9.05 -16.24
N PHE A 175 -22.42 -7.86 -16.18
CA PHE A 175 -21.34 -7.53 -15.25
C PHE A 175 -21.81 -7.65 -13.79
N LEU A 176 -22.95 -7.07 -13.41
CA LEU A 176 -23.50 -7.09 -12.06
C LEU A 176 -23.84 -8.52 -11.61
N ASN A 177 -24.46 -9.30 -12.47
CA ASN A 177 -24.78 -10.71 -12.21
C ASN A 177 -23.51 -11.53 -11.96
N TRP A 178 -22.45 -11.31 -12.76
CA TRP A 178 -21.17 -11.96 -12.57
C TRP A 178 -20.45 -11.44 -11.30
N PHE A 179 -20.53 -10.14 -11.02
CA PHE A 179 -19.88 -9.50 -9.88
C PHE A 179 -20.40 -10.03 -8.54
N ASP A 180 -21.70 -10.31 -8.41
CA ASP A 180 -22.29 -10.83 -7.19
C ASP A 180 -22.40 -12.37 -7.17
N GLY A 181 -22.35 -13.02 -8.33
CA GLY A 181 -22.39 -14.47 -8.46
C GLY A 181 -21.13 -15.16 -7.92
N GLU A 182 -21.23 -16.43 -7.55
CA GLU A 182 -20.06 -17.26 -7.23
C GLU A 182 -19.23 -17.52 -8.49
N GLN A 183 -17.93 -17.39 -8.38
CA GLN A 183 -17.00 -17.62 -9.48
C GLN A 183 -15.91 -18.61 -9.04
N PRO A 184 -15.50 -19.57 -9.92
CA PRO A 184 -14.51 -20.60 -9.58
C PRO A 184 -13.05 -20.04 -9.65
N VAL A 185 -12.86 -18.78 -9.30
CA VAL A 185 -11.55 -18.08 -9.30
C VAL A 185 -11.36 -17.30 -8.02
N SER A 186 -10.12 -17.04 -7.64
CA SER A 186 -9.79 -16.28 -6.44
C SER A 186 -10.29 -14.84 -6.49
N SER A 187 -10.48 -14.23 -5.32
CA SER A 187 -10.84 -12.81 -5.19
C SER A 187 -9.85 -11.89 -5.89
N ALA A 188 -8.57 -12.22 -5.87
CA ALA A 188 -7.51 -11.47 -6.56
C ALA A 188 -7.70 -11.49 -8.09
N ILE A 189 -8.00 -12.65 -8.68
CA ILE A 189 -8.32 -12.76 -10.11
C ILE A 189 -9.66 -12.07 -10.40
N ARG A 190 -10.68 -12.26 -9.56
CA ARG A 190 -11.97 -11.57 -9.73
C ARG A 190 -11.84 -10.07 -9.72
N SER A 191 -11.04 -9.51 -8.81
CA SER A 191 -10.82 -8.06 -8.73
C SER A 191 -10.17 -7.52 -9.99
N ALA A 192 -9.19 -8.24 -10.56
CA ALA A 192 -8.55 -7.87 -11.80
C ALA A 192 -9.49 -7.94 -13.00
N ILE A 193 -10.30 -9.01 -13.11
CA ILE A 193 -11.30 -9.15 -14.16
C ILE A 193 -12.37 -8.06 -14.05
N ALA A 194 -12.89 -7.81 -12.85
CA ALA A 194 -13.91 -6.78 -12.63
C ALA A 194 -13.40 -5.39 -13.05
N HIS A 195 -12.15 -5.07 -12.71
CA HIS A 195 -11.52 -3.83 -13.12
C HIS A 195 -11.49 -3.68 -14.64
N PHE A 196 -10.91 -4.66 -15.33
CA PHE A 196 -10.76 -4.65 -16.77
C PHE A 196 -12.12 -4.62 -17.48
N TRP A 197 -13.05 -5.45 -17.04
CA TRP A 197 -14.38 -5.53 -17.65
C TRP A 197 -15.15 -4.23 -17.49
N PHE A 198 -15.20 -3.66 -16.29
CA PHE A 198 -15.90 -2.41 -16.02
C PHE A 198 -15.34 -1.23 -16.81
N VAL A 199 -14.00 -1.08 -16.88
CA VAL A 199 -13.40 -0.01 -17.69
C VAL A 199 -13.58 -0.24 -19.19
N SER A 200 -13.81 -1.48 -19.63
CA SER A 200 -14.08 -1.81 -21.03
C SER A 200 -15.54 -1.57 -21.43
N ILE A 201 -16.50 -1.75 -20.52
CA ILE A 201 -17.89 -1.31 -20.74
C ILE A 201 -17.96 0.21 -20.76
N HIS A 202 -17.23 0.85 -19.85
CA HIS A 202 -17.20 2.32 -19.69
C HIS A 202 -18.60 2.94 -19.54
N PRO A 203 -19.37 2.55 -18.51
CA PRO A 203 -20.80 2.85 -18.48
C PRO A 203 -21.16 4.30 -18.19
N PHE A 204 -20.24 5.15 -17.76
CA PHE A 204 -20.47 6.56 -17.44
C PHE A 204 -19.63 7.48 -18.33
N GLU A 205 -20.04 8.75 -18.45
CA GLU A 205 -19.24 9.76 -19.17
C GLU A 205 -17.94 10.11 -18.43
N ASP A 206 -17.89 9.94 -17.11
CA ASP A 206 -16.68 10.08 -16.30
C ASP A 206 -16.79 9.32 -14.96
N GLY A 207 -15.65 9.04 -14.33
CA GLY A 207 -15.57 8.33 -13.05
C GLY A 207 -15.37 6.82 -13.17
N ASN A 208 -15.32 6.27 -14.38
CA ASN A 208 -15.20 4.83 -14.61
C ASN A 208 -13.92 4.24 -13.99
N GLY A 209 -12.79 4.90 -14.13
CA GLY A 209 -11.52 4.43 -13.55
C GLY A 209 -11.56 4.38 -12.02
N ARG A 210 -12.12 5.40 -11.36
CA ARG A 210 -12.30 5.43 -9.90
C ARG A 210 -13.22 4.33 -9.41
N LEU A 211 -14.37 4.15 -10.10
CA LEU A 211 -15.31 3.07 -9.78
C LEU A 211 -14.69 1.69 -9.99
N ALA A 212 -13.97 1.47 -11.09
CA ALA A 212 -13.29 0.20 -11.33
C ALA A 212 -12.32 -0.16 -10.19
N ARG A 213 -11.54 0.79 -9.68
CA ARG A 213 -10.66 0.58 -8.53
C ARG A 213 -11.43 0.27 -7.26
N ILE A 214 -12.50 0.99 -6.98
CA ILE A 214 -13.39 0.73 -5.84
C ILE A 214 -14.03 -0.67 -5.92
N LEU A 215 -14.51 -1.07 -7.09
CA LEU A 215 -15.08 -2.41 -7.31
C LEU A 215 -14.02 -3.51 -7.11
N SER A 216 -12.80 -3.26 -7.56
CA SER A 216 -11.68 -4.15 -7.31
C SER A 216 -11.40 -4.33 -5.81
N ASP A 217 -11.38 -3.23 -5.06
CA ASP A 217 -11.16 -3.22 -3.62
C ASP A 217 -12.30 -3.92 -2.86
N MET A 218 -13.54 -3.73 -3.31
CA MET A 218 -14.69 -4.42 -2.75
C MET A 218 -14.58 -5.94 -2.91
N LEU A 219 -14.17 -6.44 -4.09
CA LEU A 219 -13.96 -7.88 -4.32
C LEU A 219 -12.79 -8.46 -3.52
N LEU A 220 -11.73 -7.68 -3.33
CA LEU A 220 -10.63 -8.07 -2.45
C LEU A 220 -11.09 -8.15 -0.99
N ALA A 221 -11.86 -7.17 -0.51
CA ALA A 221 -12.44 -7.17 0.83
C ALA A 221 -13.41 -8.36 1.04
N ARG A 222 -14.22 -8.71 0.03
CA ARG A 222 -15.06 -9.92 0.04
C ARG A 222 -14.23 -11.20 0.23
N GLY A 223 -13.13 -11.33 -0.50
CA GLY A 223 -12.26 -12.50 -0.40
C GLY A 223 -11.54 -12.59 0.95
N GLU A 224 -11.19 -11.48 1.52
CA GLU A 224 -10.53 -11.35 2.82
C GLU A 224 -11.54 -11.41 3.99
N LYS A 225 -12.82 -11.28 3.72
CA LYS A 225 -13.91 -11.17 4.72
C LYS A 225 -13.57 -10.11 5.77
N SER A 226 -13.10 -8.97 5.33
CA SER A 226 -12.60 -7.91 6.20
C SER A 226 -13.04 -6.54 5.70
N GLU A 227 -13.64 -5.76 6.59
CA GLU A 227 -13.92 -4.34 6.40
C GLU A 227 -12.65 -3.46 6.52
N PHE A 228 -11.53 -4.05 6.94
CA PHE A 228 -10.25 -3.38 7.11
C PHE A 228 -9.34 -3.69 5.93
N ARG A 229 -8.99 -2.65 5.17
CA ARG A 229 -8.02 -2.72 4.08
C ARG A 229 -6.71 -2.08 4.52
N PHE A 230 -5.60 -2.82 4.37
CA PHE A 230 -4.29 -2.39 4.85
C PHE A 230 -3.25 -2.26 3.73
N TYR A 231 -3.62 -2.47 2.47
CA TYR A 231 -2.75 -2.33 1.31
C TYR A 231 -3.47 -1.59 0.18
N ASN A 232 -2.71 -0.91 -0.66
CA ASN A 232 -3.20 0.08 -1.61
C ASN A 232 -2.72 -0.26 -3.03
N VAL A 233 -3.64 -0.79 -3.83
CA VAL A 233 -3.36 -1.13 -5.23
C VAL A 233 -3.28 0.13 -6.08
N SER A 234 -4.09 1.15 -5.81
CA SER A 234 -4.08 2.42 -6.54
C SER A 234 -2.73 3.13 -6.46
N SER A 235 -2.01 3.02 -5.32
CA SER A 235 -0.64 3.51 -5.18
C SER A 235 0.31 2.87 -6.21
N GLN A 236 0.23 1.56 -6.37
CA GLN A 236 1.09 0.83 -7.31
C GLN A 236 0.70 1.08 -8.78
N ILE A 237 -0.59 1.25 -9.06
CA ILE A 237 -1.07 1.67 -10.37
C ILE A 237 -0.55 3.08 -10.70
N ASN A 238 -0.62 4.01 -9.75
CA ASN A 238 -0.16 5.38 -9.95
C ASN A 238 1.34 5.47 -10.23
N LYS A 239 2.16 4.65 -9.55
CA LYS A 239 3.61 4.55 -9.80
C LYS A 239 3.95 4.08 -11.22
N ASP A 240 3.03 3.37 -11.88
CA ASP A 240 3.21 2.74 -13.20
C ASP A 240 2.07 3.13 -14.19
N LYS A 241 1.57 4.36 -14.03
CA LYS A 241 0.36 4.88 -14.70
C LYS A 241 0.40 4.73 -16.22
N ASN A 242 1.54 5.01 -16.85
CA ASN A 242 1.64 4.92 -18.31
C ASN A 242 1.48 3.47 -18.78
N HIS A 243 2.15 2.52 -18.11
CA HIS A 243 2.02 1.12 -18.44
C HIS A 243 0.60 0.57 -18.18
N TYR A 244 -0.09 1.09 -17.14
CA TYR A 244 -1.48 0.78 -16.88
C TYR A 244 -2.38 1.10 -18.07
N TYR A 245 -2.27 2.29 -18.64
CA TYR A 245 -3.07 2.66 -19.81
C TYR A 245 -2.65 1.89 -21.07
N ASP A 246 -1.36 1.69 -21.28
CA ASP A 246 -0.84 0.93 -22.42
C ASP A 246 -1.34 -0.52 -22.42
N ILE A 247 -1.38 -1.17 -21.24
CA ILE A 247 -1.84 -2.56 -21.13
C ILE A 247 -3.36 -2.66 -21.29
N LEU A 248 -4.12 -1.70 -20.77
CA LEU A 248 -5.55 -1.62 -21.01
C LEU A 248 -5.84 -1.46 -22.51
N GLU A 249 -5.18 -0.53 -23.21
CA GLU A 249 -5.34 -0.32 -24.65
C GLU A 249 -5.05 -1.63 -25.43
N ARG A 250 -3.94 -2.32 -25.10
CA ARG A 250 -3.60 -3.60 -25.79
C ARG A 250 -4.65 -4.67 -25.55
N MET A 251 -5.11 -4.86 -24.31
CA MET A 251 -6.10 -5.88 -24.00
C MET A 251 -7.48 -5.56 -24.59
N GLN A 252 -7.84 -4.29 -24.66
CA GLN A 252 -9.09 -3.83 -25.29
C GLN A 252 -9.10 -3.99 -26.82
N HIS A 253 -7.92 -4.17 -27.44
CA HIS A 253 -7.76 -4.56 -28.85
C HIS A 253 -7.48 -6.06 -29.02
N GLY A 254 -7.43 -6.82 -27.94
CA GLY A 254 -7.08 -8.24 -27.92
C GLY A 254 -8.20 -9.16 -28.38
N ASP A 255 -7.95 -10.45 -28.21
CA ASP A 255 -8.85 -11.53 -28.61
C ASP A 255 -9.60 -12.19 -27.42
N GLY A 256 -9.56 -11.58 -26.24
CA GLY A 256 -10.10 -12.11 -24.99
C GLY A 256 -9.07 -12.86 -24.15
N ASP A 257 -7.83 -13.00 -24.60
CA ASP A 257 -6.72 -13.40 -23.74
C ASP A 257 -6.26 -12.18 -22.89
N ILE A 258 -6.48 -12.24 -21.58
CA ILE A 258 -6.12 -11.19 -20.61
C ILE A 258 -4.94 -11.58 -19.73
N THR A 259 -4.11 -12.52 -20.16
CA THR A 259 -2.94 -13.00 -19.38
C THR A 259 -2.04 -11.86 -18.95
N GLU A 260 -1.67 -10.98 -19.88
CA GLU A 260 -0.77 -9.86 -19.61
C GLU A 260 -1.34 -8.90 -18.56
N TRP A 261 -2.65 -8.60 -18.65
CA TRP A 261 -3.35 -7.80 -17.65
C TRP A 261 -3.34 -8.46 -16.28
N LEU A 262 -3.68 -9.76 -16.19
CA LEU A 262 -3.70 -10.47 -14.92
C LEU A 262 -2.32 -10.56 -14.28
N VAL A 263 -1.28 -10.83 -15.06
CA VAL A 263 0.11 -10.86 -14.58
C VAL A 263 0.52 -9.50 -14.02
N TRP A 264 0.26 -8.44 -14.77
CA TRP A 264 0.56 -7.07 -14.32
C TRP A 264 -0.22 -6.71 -13.05
N TYR A 265 -1.53 -6.92 -13.03
CA TYR A 265 -2.37 -6.58 -11.88
C TYR A 265 -1.99 -7.38 -10.62
N MET A 266 -1.71 -8.69 -10.76
CA MET A 266 -1.22 -9.52 -9.66
C MET A 266 0.13 -9.05 -9.14
N GLN A 267 1.03 -8.58 -10.01
CA GLN A 267 2.29 -8.00 -9.57
C GLN A 267 2.04 -6.71 -8.75
N LYS A 268 1.09 -5.84 -9.16
CA LYS A 268 0.71 -4.66 -8.37
C LYS A 268 0.13 -5.03 -7.01
N LEU A 269 -0.65 -6.12 -6.92
CA LEU A 269 -1.10 -6.66 -5.63
C LEU A 269 0.07 -7.14 -4.75
N VAL A 270 1.03 -7.87 -5.32
CA VAL A 270 2.24 -8.33 -4.60
C VAL A 270 3.04 -7.14 -4.06
N ASP A 271 3.19 -6.08 -4.86
CA ASP A 271 3.92 -4.86 -4.50
C ASP A 271 3.18 -4.08 -3.39
N ALA A 272 1.86 -3.93 -3.52
CA ALA A 272 1.00 -3.26 -2.52
C ALA A 272 1.05 -3.99 -1.17
N LEU A 273 0.95 -5.31 -1.18
CA LEU A 273 1.06 -6.14 0.03
C LEU A 273 2.45 -6.06 0.64
N GLY A 274 3.51 -5.96 -0.17
CA GLY A 274 4.88 -5.77 0.31
C GLY A 274 5.09 -4.42 1.00
N GLU A 275 4.53 -3.34 0.44
CA GLU A 275 4.57 -2.00 1.04
C GLU A 275 3.79 -1.95 2.36
N ALA A 276 2.60 -2.54 2.39
CA ALA A 276 1.78 -2.64 3.59
C ALA A 276 2.47 -3.43 4.70
N ASP A 277 3.12 -4.54 4.38
CA ASP A 277 3.87 -5.34 5.33
C ASP A 277 5.01 -4.54 5.99
N THR A 278 5.68 -3.68 5.23
CA THR A 278 6.70 -2.77 5.75
C THR A 278 6.10 -1.76 6.73
N ILE A 279 4.95 -1.16 6.38
CA ILE A 279 4.24 -0.19 7.24
C ILE A 279 3.79 -0.86 8.55
N VAL A 280 3.15 -2.02 8.45
CA VAL A 280 2.67 -2.77 9.63
C VAL A 280 3.84 -3.18 10.53
N THR A 281 4.94 -3.64 9.96
CA THR A 281 6.16 -3.97 10.71
C THR A 281 6.70 -2.75 11.45
N THR A 282 6.71 -1.59 10.82
CA THR A 282 7.13 -0.33 11.47
C THR A 282 6.23 0.03 12.66
N ILE A 283 4.90 -0.10 12.49
CA ILE A 283 3.92 0.16 13.55
C ILE A 283 4.10 -0.82 14.71
N LEU A 284 4.27 -2.11 14.42
CA LEU A 284 4.52 -3.14 15.43
C LEU A 284 5.80 -2.85 16.22
N ASN A 285 6.90 -2.62 15.53
CA ASN A 285 8.19 -2.32 16.15
C ASN A 285 8.10 -1.09 17.07
N LYS A 286 7.39 -0.05 16.60
CA LYS A 286 7.15 1.15 17.41
C LYS A 286 6.28 0.86 18.64
N SER A 287 5.24 0.06 18.49
CA SER A 287 4.36 -0.33 19.59
C SER A 287 5.12 -1.15 20.66
N PHE A 288 5.87 -2.15 20.25
CA PHE A 288 6.71 -2.96 21.15
C PHE A 288 7.78 -2.13 21.84
N PHE A 289 8.46 -1.26 21.11
CA PHE A 289 9.45 -0.36 21.68
C PHE A 289 8.84 0.49 22.81
N TRP A 290 7.71 1.15 22.58
CA TRP A 290 7.07 2.00 23.58
C TRP A 290 6.49 1.20 24.75
N GLN A 291 5.99 0.02 24.53
CA GLN A 291 5.54 -0.87 25.61
C GLN A 291 6.69 -1.15 26.59
N LYS A 292 7.87 -1.47 26.08
CA LYS A 292 9.07 -1.74 26.90
C LYS A 292 9.68 -0.47 27.48
N ALA A 293 9.73 0.59 26.73
CA ALA A 293 10.25 1.86 27.17
C ALA A 293 9.30 2.63 28.12
N SER A 294 8.10 2.10 28.41
CA SER A 294 7.07 2.78 29.22
C SER A 294 7.52 3.15 30.62
N SER A 295 8.43 2.37 31.24
CA SER A 295 8.99 2.63 32.57
C SER A 295 10.26 3.50 32.55
N VAL A 296 10.80 3.83 31.37
CA VAL A 296 12.03 4.59 31.23
C VAL A 296 11.71 6.07 31.19
N PRO A 297 12.16 6.91 32.14
CA PRO A 297 11.89 8.34 32.11
C PRO A 297 12.65 9.01 30.97
N MET A 298 11.92 9.68 30.07
CA MET A 298 12.44 10.41 28.92
C MET A 298 11.89 11.82 28.88
N THR A 299 12.66 12.74 28.33
CA THR A 299 12.19 14.09 28.06
C THR A 299 11.26 14.07 26.84
N GLU A 300 10.37 15.06 26.73
CA GLU A 300 9.49 15.21 25.57
C GLU A 300 10.28 15.27 24.26
N ARG A 301 11.42 15.96 24.24
CA ARG A 301 12.31 16.04 23.09
C ARG A 301 12.89 14.68 22.69
N GLN A 302 13.33 13.87 23.67
CA GLN A 302 13.81 12.50 23.42
C GLN A 302 12.70 11.64 22.82
N THR A 303 11.51 11.70 23.38
CA THR A 303 10.32 10.99 22.90
C THR A 303 9.96 11.39 21.46
N GLN A 304 9.96 12.69 21.16
CA GLN A 304 9.68 13.19 19.79
C GLN A 304 10.73 12.71 18.79
N MET A 305 12.00 12.76 19.15
CA MET A 305 13.08 12.30 18.28
C MET A 305 13.05 10.78 18.05
N LEU A 306 12.83 10.00 19.10
CA LEU A 306 12.69 8.54 18.96
C LEU A 306 11.49 8.18 18.07
N ASN A 307 10.34 8.87 18.25
CA ASN A 307 9.19 8.67 17.37
C ASN A 307 9.53 8.92 15.90
N LEU A 308 10.26 9.99 15.60
CA LEU A 308 10.65 10.33 14.24
C LEU A 308 11.49 9.23 13.58
N PHE A 309 12.44 8.67 14.31
CA PHE A 309 13.28 7.57 13.80
C PHE A 309 12.53 6.23 13.75
N LEU A 310 11.64 5.96 14.69
CA LEU A 310 10.75 4.79 14.67
C LEU A 310 9.74 4.85 13.53
N ASP A 311 9.35 6.04 13.08
CA ASP A 311 8.50 6.26 11.91
C ASP A 311 9.27 6.15 10.57
N GLY A 312 10.55 5.73 10.61
CA GLY A 312 11.32 5.43 9.41
C GLY A 312 12.12 6.61 8.83
N TYR A 313 12.43 7.62 9.65
CA TYR A 313 13.31 8.70 9.19
C TYR A 313 14.70 8.17 8.77
N GLU A 314 15.06 8.33 7.51
CA GLU A 314 16.17 7.60 6.86
C GLU A 314 17.59 8.04 7.29
N ALA A 315 17.76 9.16 8.00
CA ALA A 315 19.07 9.59 8.43
C ALA A 315 19.56 8.83 9.65
N LYS A 316 20.88 8.63 9.74
CA LYS A 316 21.51 8.06 10.95
C LYS A 316 21.29 8.97 12.16
N ILE A 317 21.05 8.38 13.33
CA ILE A 317 21.05 9.08 14.59
C ILE A 317 22.49 9.51 14.88
N THR A 318 22.76 10.81 14.79
CA THR A 318 24.03 11.43 15.16
C THR A 318 23.74 12.71 15.95
N SER A 319 24.72 13.21 16.70
CA SER A 319 24.56 14.49 17.41
C SER A 319 24.23 15.66 16.46
N LYS A 320 24.71 15.62 15.21
CA LYS A 320 24.39 16.63 14.20
C LYS A 320 22.93 16.50 13.71
N THR A 321 22.51 15.30 13.33
CA THR A 321 21.14 15.04 12.87
C THR A 321 20.13 15.35 13.98
N TRP A 322 20.41 14.90 15.21
CA TRP A 322 19.57 15.17 16.38
C TRP A 322 19.45 16.68 16.64
N ALA A 323 20.57 17.42 16.70
CA ALA A 323 20.55 18.86 16.94
C ALA A 323 19.73 19.62 15.90
N THR A 324 19.85 19.23 14.62
CA THR A 324 19.12 19.86 13.51
C THR A 324 17.61 19.60 13.63
N LEU A 325 17.21 18.36 13.84
CA LEU A 325 15.80 17.96 13.89
C LEU A 325 15.09 18.43 15.17
N ALA A 326 15.76 18.30 16.30
CA ALA A 326 15.26 18.73 17.59
C ALA A 326 15.40 20.26 17.84
N LYS A 327 15.98 20.99 16.87
CA LYS A 327 16.23 22.45 16.96
C LYS A 327 16.92 22.84 18.27
N CYS A 328 17.95 22.10 18.67
CA CYS A 328 18.69 22.32 19.91
C CYS A 328 20.21 22.47 19.66
N SER A 329 20.97 22.86 20.68
CA SER A 329 22.43 22.93 20.57
C SER A 329 23.03 21.52 20.42
N LYS A 330 24.23 21.44 19.81
CA LYS A 330 24.96 20.18 19.68
C LYS A 330 25.26 19.53 21.03
N ASP A 331 25.57 20.33 22.06
CA ASP A 331 25.85 19.83 23.40
C ASP A 331 24.60 19.27 24.07
N THR A 332 23.41 19.85 23.79
CA THR A 332 22.14 19.31 24.23
C THR A 332 21.84 17.99 23.54
N ALA A 333 22.08 17.89 22.22
CA ALA A 333 21.91 16.65 21.46
C ALA A 333 22.83 15.54 21.97
N ILE A 334 24.09 15.84 22.29
CA ILE A 334 25.03 14.89 22.87
C ILE A 334 24.52 14.37 24.21
N ARG A 335 24.04 15.26 25.10
CA ARG A 335 23.48 14.86 26.40
C ARG A 335 22.22 14.01 26.27
N ASP A 336 21.32 14.37 25.38
CA ASP A 336 20.11 13.57 25.11
C ASP A 336 20.44 12.16 24.65
N ILE A 337 21.38 12.05 23.70
CA ILE A 337 21.81 10.75 23.14
C ILE A 337 22.52 9.93 24.21
N GLN A 338 23.46 10.54 24.96
CA GLN A 338 24.18 9.83 26.01
C GLN A 338 23.24 9.31 27.11
N ASP A 339 22.28 10.13 27.55
CA ASP A 339 21.26 9.68 28.51
C ASP A 339 20.43 8.50 27.98
N LEU A 340 20.11 8.45 26.68
CA LEU A 340 19.42 7.34 26.06
C LEU A 340 20.33 6.09 25.90
N VAL A 341 21.64 6.27 25.69
CA VAL A 341 22.61 5.18 25.69
C VAL A 341 22.76 4.59 27.09
N ASP A 342 22.88 5.43 28.12
CA ASP A 342 22.98 5.01 29.53
C ASP A 342 21.72 4.24 29.99
N LYS A 343 20.56 4.54 29.39
CA LYS A 343 19.27 3.86 29.60
C LYS A 343 19.04 2.63 28.70
N ASN A 344 20.02 2.24 27.90
CA ASN A 344 19.93 1.16 26.93
C ASN A 344 18.80 1.33 25.87
N ILE A 345 18.41 2.55 25.58
CA ILE A 345 17.46 2.90 24.51
C ILE A 345 18.16 3.06 23.16
N LEU A 346 19.38 3.61 23.20
CA LEU A 346 20.26 3.72 22.05
C LEU A 346 21.55 2.92 22.27
N ILE A 347 22.13 2.43 21.19
CA ILE A 347 23.45 1.80 21.17
C ILE A 347 24.34 2.50 20.14
N GLU A 348 25.60 2.68 20.45
CA GLU A 348 26.59 3.18 19.49
C GLU A 348 26.85 2.12 18.41
N ASP A 349 26.71 2.46 17.12
CA ASP A 349 26.89 1.53 16.01
C ASP A 349 28.31 0.94 15.95
N ILE A 350 29.29 1.78 16.22
CA ILE A 350 30.72 1.41 16.28
C ILE A 350 31.33 2.04 17.52
N PRO A 351 31.60 1.27 18.57
CA PRO A 351 32.16 1.79 19.83
C PRO A 351 33.48 2.55 19.59
N GLY A 352 33.56 3.77 20.14
CA GLY A 352 34.76 4.61 20.04
C GLY A 352 35.00 5.27 18.69
N ALA A 353 34.01 5.35 17.81
CA ALA A 353 34.13 6.03 16.54
C ALA A 353 34.36 7.54 16.71
N LYS A 354 35.26 8.14 15.89
CA LYS A 354 35.50 9.60 15.90
C LYS A 354 34.21 10.43 15.57
N ARG A 355 33.27 9.83 14.87
CA ARG A 355 31.95 10.39 14.52
C ARG A 355 30.89 9.34 14.80
N PRO A 356 30.45 9.21 16.06
CA PRO A 356 29.53 8.17 16.44
C PRO A 356 28.17 8.35 15.78
N SER A 357 27.60 7.21 15.37
CA SER A 357 26.19 7.06 15.03
C SER A 357 25.56 6.03 15.93
N TYR A 358 24.27 6.11 16.12
CA TYR A 358 23.54 5.31 17.08
C TYR A 358 22.33 4.64 16.43
N SER A 359 21.94 3.50 16.96
CA SER A 359 20.74 2.77 16.60
C SER A 359 19.84 2.59 17.79
N ILE A 360 18.51 2.51 17.55
CA ILE A 360 17.55 2.19 18.59
C ILE A 360 17.71 0.72 18.97
N VAL A 361 17.72 0.43 20.27
CA VAL A 361 17.80 -0.94 20.79
C VAL A 361 16.41 -1.55 20.73
N TYR A 362 16.28 -2.62 19.93
CA TYR A 362 15.14 -3.54 19.98
C TYR A 362 15.54 -4.73 20.85
N ASP A 363 14.65 -5.19 21.74
CA ASP A 363 15.00 -6.26 22.68
C ASP A 363 15.23 -7.59 21.97
N ALA A 364 16.19 -8.34 22.50
CA ALA A 364 16.63 -9.62 21.93
C ALA A 364 15.52 -10.69 21.90
N GLU A 365 14.60 -10.69 22.88
CA GLU A 365 13.54 -11.71 22.97
C GLU A 365 12.53 -11.61 21.81
N ASP A 366 12.16 -10.40 21.38
CA ASP A 366 11.20 -10.19 20.28
C ASP A 366 11.79 -10.62 18.94
N LEU A 367 13.09 -10.39 18.77
CA LEU A 367 13.83 -10.83 17.59
C LEU A 367 14.01 -12.35 17.59
N THR A 368 14.18 -12.97 18.74
CA THR A 368 14.29 -14.43 18.89
C THR A 368 12.99 -15.11 18.44
N GLN A 369 11.82 -14.57 18.82
CA GLN A 369 10.54 -15.09 18.36
C GLN A 369 10.38 -14.93 16.84
N PHE A 370 10.71 -13.77 16.27
CA PHE A 370 10.69 -13.51 14.83
C PHE A 370 11.64 -14.44 14.06
N PHE A 371 12.84 -14.70 14.58
CA PHE A 371 13.80 -15.60 13.94
C PHE A 371 13.44 -17.07 14.12
N THR A 372 12.74 -17.43 15.19
CA THR A 372 12.17 -18.78 15.38
C THR A 372 11.09 -19.05 14.34
N GLU A 373 10.23 -18.07 14.06
CA GLU A 373 9.22 -18.15 13.00
C GLU A 373 9.84 -18.27 11.59
N LEU A 374 11.02 -17.69 11.37
CA LEU A 374 11.81 -17.83 10.15
C LEU A 374 12.70 -19.08 10.12
N ASN A 375 12.64 -19.94 11.14
CA ASN A 375 13.51 -21.11 11.29
C ASN A 375 15.02 -20.76 11.34
N ILE A 376 15.36 -19.56 11.84
CA ILE A 376 16.73 -19.10 12.02
C ILE A 376 17.15 -19.39 13.47
N THR A 377 18.06 -20.35 13.65
CA THR A 377 18.61 -20.74 14.95
C THR A 377 20.03 -20.20 15.14
N GLU A 378 20.56 -20.28 16.36
CA GLU A 378 21.98 -19.95 16.63
C GLU A 378 22.95 -20.75 15.76
N GLU A 379 22.61 -22.02 15.45
CA GLU A 379 23.44 -22.91 14.64
C GLU A 379 23.48 -22.49 13.15
N ASN A 380 22.38 -21.93 12.60
CA ASN A 380 22.27 -21.57 11.18
C ASN A 380 22.28 -20.05 10.92
N GLY A 381 22.20 -19.21 11.97
CA GLY A 381 22.12 -17.75 11.83
C GLY A 381 23.34 -17.13 11.12
N THR A 382 24.55 -17.53 11.52
CA THR A 382 25.79 -17.01 10.90
C THR A 382 25.96 -17.43 9.43
N PRO A 383 25.73 -18.70 9.03
CA PRO A 383 25.73 -19.11 7.64
C PRO A 383 24.63 -18.40 6.81
N TYR A 384 23.44 -18.21 7.37
CA TYR A 384 22.33 -17.50 6.74
C TYR A 384 22.69 -16.03 6.44
N LEU A 385 23.27 -15.32 7.40
CA LEU A 385 23.75 -13.96 7.20
C LEU A 385 24.87 -13.89 6.16
N LYS A 386 25.82 -14.84 6.17
CA LYS A 386 26.86 -14.94 5.14
C LYS A 386 26.27 -15.19 3.74
N ALA A 387 25.20 -15.98 3.62
CA ALA A 387 24.52 -16.24 2.37
C ALA A 387 23.77 -15.01 1.83
N LEU A 388 23.07 -14.28 2.71
CA LEU A 388 22.35 -13.05 2.34
C LEU A 388 23.26 -11.94 1.82
N PHE A 389 24.50 -11.87 2.30
CA PHE A 389 25.46 -10.82 1.94
C PHE A 389 26.49 -11.26 0.90
N LYS A 390 26.44 -12.51 0.43
CA LYS A 390 27.32 -13.03 -0.61
C LYS A 390 27.08 -12.27 -1.93
N GLY A 391 28.02 -11.41 -2.28
CA GLY A 391 27.94 -10.60 -3.53
C GLY A 391 27.67 -9.11 -3.33
N LYS A 392 27.50 -8.62 -2.10
CA LYS A 392 27.30 -7.20 -1.80
C LYS A 392 28.57 -6.54 -1.26
N LYS A 393 28.84 -5.32 -1.71
CA LYS A 393 30.00 -4.41 -1.58
C LYS A 393 31.07 -4.74 -0.49
N PRO A 394 32.37 -4.59 -0.77
CA PRO A 394 33.49 -4.97 0.09
C PRO A 394 33.47 -4.42 1.53
N ILE A 395 32.78 -3.29 1.76
CA ILE A 395 32.64 -2.66 3.08
C ILE A 395 31.71 -3.48 3.98
N CYS A 396 30.64 -4.06 3.43
CA CYS A 396 29.69 -4.88 4.19
C CYS A 396 30.34 -6.19 4.63
N GLU A 397 31.17 -6.82 3.79
CA GLU A 397 31.86 -8.07 4.13
C GLU A 397 32.87 -7.86 5.26
N ARG A 398 33.56 -6.72 5.30
CA ARG A 398 34.54 -6.41 6.35
C ARG A 398 33.85 -6.15 7.70
N VAL A 399 32.75 -5.43 7.72
CA VAL A 399 31.96 -5.18 8.94
C VAL A 399 31.33 -6.45 9.44
N LEU A 400 30.77 -7.29 8.55
CA LEU A 400 30.24 -8.61 8.88
C LEU A 400 31.30 -9.53 9.49
N LYS A 401 32.49 -9.53 8.95
CA LYS A 401 33.58 -10.37 9.46
C LYS A 401 33.95 -9.97 10.89
N LEU A 402 34.04 -8.66 11.16
CA LEU A 402 34.35 -8.15 12.50
C LEU A 402 33.24 -8.47 13.51
N ASP A 403 31.98 -8.34 13.11
CA ASP A 403 30.87 -8.63 13.98
C ASP A 403 30.66 -10.14 14.18
N ALA A 404 30.94 -10.98 13.18
CA ALA A 404 30.98 -12.44 13.33
C ALA A 404 32.09 -12.88 14.28
N GLU A 405 33.30 -12.27 14.20
CA GLU A 405 34.40 -12.54 15.14
C GLU A 405 34.02 -12.14 16.59
N ARG A 406 33.26 -11.07 16.77
CA ARG A 406 32.77 -10.65 18.08
C ARG A 406 31.69 -11.58 18.62
N TYR A 407 30.80 -12.07 17.76
CA TYR A 407 29.80 -13.08 18.10
C TYR A 407 30.46 -14.39 18.52
N GLU A 408 31.43 -14.88 17.75
CA GLU A 408 32.19 -16.09 18.06
C GLU A 408 32.97 -15.97 19.38
N LYS A 409 33.34 -14.75 19.81
CA LYS A 409 34.00 -14.46 21.09
C LYS A 409 32.99 -14.24 22.24
N GLY A 410 31.68 -14.25 21.97
CA GLY A 410 30.65 -13.96 22.97
C GLY A 410 30.45 -12.48 23.32
N ASP A 411 31.17 -11.57 22.61
CA ASP A 411 31.11 -10.13 22.86
C ASP A 411 29.90 -9.46 22.22
N LEU A 412 29.17 -10.16 21.35
CA LEU A 412 28.02 -9.65 20.63
C LEU A 412 26.93 -10.74 20.55
N PRO A 413 25.79 -10.60 21.25
CA PRO A 413 24.67 -11.53 21.14
C PRO A 413 24.13 -11.64 19.71
N LEU A 414 23.70 -12.85 19.31
CA LEU A 414 23.15 -13.11 17.97
C LEU A 414 22.00 -12.15 17.61
N ALA A 415 21.13 -11.85 18.57
CA ALA A 415 20.03 -10.92 18.38
C ALA A 415 20.48 -9.51 17.98
N ASN A 416 21.55 -8.99 18.60
CA ASN A 416 22.11 -7.67 18.26
C ASN A 416 22.78 -7.68 16.89
N LEU A 417 23.44 -8.79 16.53
CA LEU A 417 24.02 -8.99 15.20
C LEU A 417 22.92 -8.98 14.13
N LEU A 418 21.84 -9.72 14.33
CA LEU A 418 20.73 -9.84 13.41
C LEU A 418 19.93 -8.54 13.29
N CYS A 419 19.69 -7.83 14.39
CA CYS A 419 19.01 -6.53 14.39
C CYS A 419 19.76 -5.48 13.57
N LYS A 420 21.07 -5.40 13.74
CA LYS A 420 21.95 -4.50 12.99
C LYS A 420 21.88 -4.75 11.47
N TYR A 421 21.76 -6.02 11.08
CA TYR A 421 21.75 -6.41 9.66
C TYR A 421 20.35 -6.47 9.04
N CYS A 422 19.28 -6.68 9.82
CA CYS A 422 17.91 -6.55 9.32
C CYS A 422 17.60 -5.13 8.84
N SER A 423 18.08 -4.11 9.55
CA SER A 423 18.00 -2.71 9.10
C SER A 423 18.75 -2.47 7.79
N TYR A 424 19.90 -3.13 7.62
CA TYR A 424 20.68 -3.08 6.37
C TYR A 424 20.01 -3.82 5.22
N ILE A 425 19.36 -4.95 5.48
CA ILE A 425 18.61 -5.73 4.48
C ILE A 425 17.40 -4.95 4.00
N ALA A 426 16.64 -4.33 4.91
CA ALA A 426 15.50 -3.49 4.57
C ALA A 426 15.90 -2.28 3.71
N ALA A 427 17.05 -1.66 4.01
CA ALA A 427 17.58 -0.55 3.22
C ALA A 427 18.17 -0.99 1.86
N SER A 428 18.71 -2.22 1.75
CA SER A 428 19.34 -2.74 0.52
C SER A 428 18.38 -3.34 -0.49
N ASN A 429 17.18 -3.74 -0.07
CA ASN A 429 16.14 -4.28 -0.96
C ASN A 429 15.37 -3.18 -1.73
N ARG A 430 15.71 -1.90 -1.52
CA ARG A 430 15.16 -0.78 -2.30
C ARG A 430 15.88 -0.58 -3.64
N ASP A 431 17.04 -1.21 -3.84
CA ASP A 431 17.85 -1.10 -5.06
C ASP A 431 17.84 -2.39 -5.92
N LEU A 432 16.93 -3.31 -5.66
CA LEU A 432 16.62 -4.51 -6.45
C LEU A 432 15.15 -4.52 -6.84
#